data_cf8f5c5f9d987fc8a16573a46df58655
#
_entry.id   cf8f5c5f9d987fc8a16573a46df58655
#
_cell.length_a   1.000
_cell.length_b   1.000
_cell.length_c   1.000
_cell.angle_alpha   90.00
_cell.angle_beta   90.00
_cell.angle_gamma   90.00
#
_symmetry.space_group_name_H-M   'P 1'
#
loop_
_entity.id
_entity.type
_entity.pdbx_description
1 polymer ?
#
loop_
_entity_poly.entity_id
_entity_poly.type
_entity_poly.pdbx_seq_one_letter_code
_entity_poly.pdbx_strand_id
1 'polypeptide(L)'
;MGTMSAKPRISRRIAAIAESATLAVDGKAKALKAAGRPVIGFGAGEPDFPTPDYIVKAAIDAASKPANHRYTPTPGLPDLRDAIVAKTLRDSNLVITADQVLVTNGGKQSVYQSFASIIDPGDEVILPSPFWTTYPECIKLAGGVSVEVFDDESQNYLVTVDQLEAARTPKTKALLFCSPSNPTGSVY
;
A
#
# COMPACT_ATOMS: atom_id res chain seq x y z
N MET A 1 6.21 -43.90 22.01
CA MET A 1 5.20 -42.86 21.90
C MET A 1 5.81 -41.69 21.09
N GLY A 2 5.51 -41.60 19.79
CA GLY A 2 6.02 -40.53 18.97
C GLY A 2 5.29 -39.23 19.33
N THR A 3 6.03 -38.20 19.68
CA THR A 3 5.48 -36.85 19.88
C THR A 3 4.93 -36.37 18.55
N MET A 4 3.60 -36.29 18.42
CA MET A 4 2.97 -35.64 17.28
C MET A 4 3.42 -34.18 17.31
N SER A 5 4.29 -33.79 16.38
CA SER A 5 4.62 -32.38 16.15
C SER A 5 3.33 -31.66 15.82
N ALA A 6 2.93 -30.70 16.66
CA ALA A 6 1.73 -29.91 16.44
C ALA A 6 1.87 -29.15 15.12
N LYS A 7 0.92 -29.31 14.21
CA LYS A 7 0.89 -28.54 12.97
C LYS A 7 0.89 -27.04 13.29
N PRO A 8 1.63 -26.20 12.54
CA PRO A 8 1.62 -24.77 12.75
C PRO A 8 0.19 -24.22 12.72
N ARG A 9 -0.17 -23.37 13.68
CA ARG A 9 -1.51 -22.79 13.78
C ARG A 9 -1.81 -21.73 12.71
N ILE A 10 -0.75 -21.16 12.11
CA ILE A 10 -0.84 -20.16 11.05
C ILE A 10 -0.51 -20.78 9.69
N SER A 11 -1.10 -20.25 8.63
CA SER A 11 -0.82 -20.74 7.28
C SER A 11 0.63 -20.41 6.87
N ARG A 12 1.20 -21.22 5.98
CA ARG A 12 2.55 -20.98 5.44
C ARG A 12 2.67 -19.60 4.75
N ARG A 13 1.60 -19.11 4.11
CA ARG A 13 1.57 -17.79 3.49
C ARG A 13 1.76 -16.68 4.52
N ILE A 14 1.03 -16.72 5.63
CA ILE A 14 1.17 -15.73 6.69
C ILE A 14 2.53 -15.85 7.40
N ALA A 15 2.99 -17.07 7.65
CA ALA A 15 4.31 -17.29 8.26
C ALA A 15 5.48 -16.79 7.39
N ALA A 16 5.27 -16.62 6.10
CA ALA A 16 6.27 -16.13 5.16
C ALA A 16 6.28 -14.60 5.01
N ILE A 17 5.31 -13.87 5.62
CA ILE A 17 5.28 -12.40 5.62
C ILE A 17 6.36 -11.89 6.59
N ALA A 18 7.19 -10.98 6.10
CA ALA A 18 8.18 -10.31 6.93
C ALA A 18 7.53 -9.27 7.86
N GLU A 19 8.10 -9.10 9.05
CA GLU A 19 7.74 -7.96 9.89
C GLU A 19 8.08 -6.64 9.17
N SER A 20 7.25 -5.61 9.41
CA SER A 20 7.49 -4.30 8.82
C SER A 20 8.81 -3.70 9.31
N ALA A 21 9.80 -3.62 8.44
CA ALA A 21 11.09 -2.99 8.73
C ALA A 21 10.91 -1.54 9.21
N THR A 22 9.96 -0.81 8.64
CA THR A 22 9.60 0.57 9.05
C THR A 22 9.16 0.63 10.51
N LEU A 23 8.24 -0.27 10.92
CA LEU A 23 7.76 -0.31 12.31
C LEU A 23 8.85 -0.76 13.28
N ALA A 24 9.71 -1.70 12.89
CA ALA A 24 10.83 -2.14 13.71
C ALA A 24 11.85 -1.02 13.95
N VAL A 25 12.18 -0.25 12.92
CA VAL A 25 13.09 0.92 13.03
C VAL A 25 12.46 2.02 13.90
N ASP A 26 11.18 2.34 13.69
CA ASP A 26 10.46 3.34 14.49
C ASP A 26 10.36 2.92 15.97
N GLY A 27 10.03 1.66 16.23
CA GLY A 27 10.02 1.10 17.59
C GLY A 27 11.37 1.20 18.29
N LYS A 28 12.46 0.92 17.57
CA LYS A 28 13.83 1.05 18.10
C LYS A 28 14.17 2.53 18.39
N ALA A 29 13.81 3.44 17.50
CA ALA A 29 14.02 4.88 17.72
C ALA A 29 13.25 5.39 18.94
N LYS A 30 11.99 4.99 19.11
CA LYS A 30 11.16 5.32 20.27
C LYS A 30 11.75 4.77 21.57
N ALA A 31 12.20 3.53 21.60
CA ALA A 31 12.84 2.91 22.76
C ALA A 31 14.13 3.67 23.16
N LEU A 32 14.97 4.03 22.20
CA LEU A 32 16.19 4.81 22.45
C LEU A 32 15.89 6.20 23.00
N LYS A 33 14.87 6.90 22.46
CA LYS A 33 14.41 8.20 22.99
C LYS A 33 13.92 8.06 24.44
N ALA A 34 13.13 7.02 24.74
CA ALA A 34 12.65 6.75 26.08
C ALA A 34 13.80 6.47 27.08
N ALA A 35 14.92 5.92 26.60
CA ALA A 35 16.15 5.71 27.35
C ALA A 35 17.03 6.99 27.45
N GLY A 36 16.52 8.17 27.07
CA GLY A 36 17.24 9.45 27.16
C GLY A 36 18.31 9.67 26.08
N ARG A 37 18.35 8.83 25.02
CA ARG A 37 19.32 8.98 23.92
C ARG A 37 18.86 10.07 22.94
N PRO A 38 19.76 10.94 22.44
CA PRO A 38 19.45 11.91 21.42
C PRO A 38 19.29 11.23 20.05
N VAL A 39 18.07 10.80 19.73
CA VAL A 39 17.76 10.10 18.48
C VAL A 39 16.76 10.92 17.65
N ILE A 40 17.08 11.10 16.38
CA ILE A 40 16.17 11.63 15.37
C ILE A 40 15.63 10.43 14.57
N GLY A 41 14.30 10.25 14.57
CA GLY A 41 13.67 9.12 13.87
C GLY A 41 13.26 9.52 12.46
N PHE A 42 13.66 8.69 11.49
CA PHE A 42 13.24 8.76 10.08
C PHE A 42 12.52 7.48 9.63
N GLY A 43 12.06 6.66 10.58
CA GLY A 43 11.50 5.34 10.26
C GLY A 43 10.05 5.37 9.79
N ALA A 44 9.23 6.29 10.29
CA ALA A 44 7.84 6.45 9.89
C ALA A 44 7.64 7.84 9.27
N GLY A 45 6.99 7.84 8.09
CA GLY A 45 6.58 9.09 7.43
C GLY A 45 5.10 9.34 7.73
N GLU A 46 4.84 10.40 8.50
CA GLU A 46 3.49 10.92 8.75
C GLU A 46 3.51 12.45 8.75
N PRO A 47 2.41 13.14 8.40
CA PRO A 47 2.32 14.58 8.51
C PRO A 47 2.58 15.03 9.96
N ASP A 48 3.34 16.09 10.13
CA ASP A 48 3.67 16.69 11.43
C ASP A 48 2.66 17.79 11.87
N PHE A 49 1.61 17.98 11.09
CA PHE A 49 0.50 18.89 11.39
C PHE A 49 -0.81 18.11 11.55
N PRO A 50 -1.76 18.63 12.37
CA PRO A 50 -3.03 17.95 12.61
C PRO A 50 -3.95 17.95 11.38
N THR A 51 -4.93 17.06 11.41
CA THR A 51 -6.02 17.10 10.42
C THR A 51 -6.72 18.48 10.48
N PRO A 52 -6.99 19.12 9.33
CA PRO A 52 -7.68 20.41 9.30
C PRO A 52 -9.04 20.39 10.02
N ASP A 53 -9.34 21.44 10.77
CA ASP A 53 -10.53 21.53 11.64
C ASP A 53 -11.84 21.28 10.90
N TYR A 54 -11.95 21.73 9.65
CA TYR A 54 -13.16 21.52 8.85
C TYR A 54 -13.41 20.03 8.53
N ILE A 55 -12.34 19.23 8.38
CA ILE A 55 -12.42 17.78 8.18
C ILE A 55 -12.83 17.11 9.50
N VAL A 56 -12.20 17.50 10.61
CA VAL A 56 -12.56 16.98 11.94
C VAL A 56 -14.03 17.28 12.25
N LYS A 57 -14.48 18.51 11.99
CA LYS A 57 -15.88 18.89 12.18
C LYS A 57 -16.83 18.04 11.31
N ALA A 58 -16.51 17.85 10.02
CA ALA A 58 -17.33 17.04 9.14
C ALA A 58 -17.43 15.58 9.63
N ALA A 59 -16.36 15.01 10.18
CA ALA A 59 -16.35 13.66 10.73
C ALA A 59 -17.25 13.57 11.99
N ILE A 60 -17.19 14.55 12.89
CA ILE A 60 -18.03 14.64 14.08
C ILE A 60 -19.51 14.77 13.69
N ASP A 61 -19.82 15.65 12.76
CA ASP A 61 -21.17 15.89 12.27
C ASP A 61 -21.74 14.62 11.60
N ALA A 62 -20.91 13.88 10.84
CA ALA A 62 -21.30 12.62 10.23
C ALA A 62 -21.53 11.51 11.28
N ALA A 63 -20.65 11.38 12.27
CA ALA A 63 -20.77 10.40 13.34
C ALA A 63 -21.99 10.64 14.22
N SER A 64 -22.49 11.87 14.31
CA SER A 64 -23.68 12.24 15.08
C SER A 64 -25.00 11.84 14.41
N LYS A 65 -24.98 11.45 13.14
CA LYS A 65 -26.19 11.13 12.37
C LYS A 65 -26.51 9.63 12.44
N PRO A 66 -27.63 9.21 13.04
CA PRO A 66 -28.00 7.78 13.13
C PRO A 66 -28.10 7.07 11.77
N ALA A 67 -28.40 7.79 10.70
CA ALA A 67 -28.44 7.25 9.34
C ALA A 67 -27.07 6.69 8.89
N ASN A 68 -25.97 7.24 9.41
CA ASN A 68 -24.61 6.78 9.10
C ASN A 68 -24.19 5.54 9.91
N HIS A 69 -25.01 5.08 10.86
CA HIS A 69 -24.76 3.88 11.66
C HIS A 69 -25.41 2.64 11.00
N ARG A 70 -25.31 2.53 9.69
CA ARG A 70 -25.91 1.46 8.89
C ARG A 70 -24.88 0.91 7.91
N TYR A 71 -25.13 -0.27 7.37
CA TYR A 71 -24.35 -0.81 6.27
C TYR A 71 -24.37 0.12 5.06
N THR A 72 -23.23 0.25 4.44
CA THR A 72 -23.07 0.99 3.16
C THR A 72 -23.12 0.01 1.97
N PRO A 73 -23.34 0.49 0.74
CA PRO A 73 -23.06 -0.29 -0.45
C PRO A 73 -21.60 -0.76 -0.45
N THR A 74 -21.36 -1.98 -0.94
CA THR A 74 -20.02 -2.60 -0.97
C THR A 74 -18.91 -1.70 -1.57
N PRO A 75 -19.14 -1.00 -2.70
CA PRO A 75 -18.10 -0.14 -3.28
C PRO A 75 -17.95 1.22 -2.57
N GLY A 76 -18.74 1.52 -1.55
CA GLY A 76 -18.73 2.78 -0.82
C GLY A 76 -19.98 3.64 -1.08
N LEU A 77 -20.12 4.71 -0.30
CA LEU A 77 -21.23 5.65 -0.44
C LEU A 77 -21.20 6.33 -1.82
N PRO A 78 -22.36 6.47 -2.51
CA PRO A 78 -22.45 7.12 -3.81
C PRO A 78 -21.82 8.52 -3.81
N ASP A 79 -22.17 9.38 -2.86
CA ASP A 79 -21.67 10.75 -2.76
C ASP A 79 -20.13 10.78 -2.65
N LEU A 80 -19.52 9.82 -1.93
CA LEU A 80 -18.06 9.73 -1.81
C LEU A 80 -17.43 9.29 -3.13
N ARG A 81 -18.05 8.33 -3.82
CA ARG A 81 -17.56 7.85 -5.13
C ARG A 81 -17.63 8.97 -6.18
N ASP A 82 -18.72 9.73 -6.20
CA ASP A 82 -18.88 10.89 -7.10
C ASP A 82 -17.85 11.99 -6.79
N ALA A 83 -17.59 12.26 -5.50
CA ALA A 83 -16.54 13.19 -5.08
C ALA A 83 -15.15 12.72 -5.50
N ILE A 84 -14.86 11.40 -5.46
CA ILE A 84 -13.60 10.82 -5.95
C ILE A 84 -13.49 11.00 -7.46
N VAL A 85 -14.54 10.75 -8.22
CA VAL A 85 -14.56 10.97 -9.68
C VAL A 85 -14.23 12.42 -10.01
N ALA A 86 -14.93 13.37 -9.37
CA ALA A 86 -14.69 14.80 -9.57
C ALA A 86 -13.26 15.22 -9.21
N LYS A 87 -12.73 14.70 -8.08
CA LYS A 87 -11.35 14.95 -7.65
C LYS A 87 -10.34 14.40 -8.66
N THR A 88 -10.55 13.18 -9.13
CA THR A 88 -9.64 12.49 -10.06
C THR A 88 -9.54 13.24 -11.37
N LEU A 89 -10.67 13.72 -11.88
CA LEU A 89 -10.69 14.58 -13.08
C LEU A 89 -9.94 15.90 -12.83
N ARG A 90 -10.23 16.58 -11.73
CA ARG A 90 -9.63 17.89 -11.40
C ARG A 90 -8.12 17.81 -11.19
N ASP A 91 -7.64 16.81 -10.45
CA ASP A 91 -6.26 16.76 -9.96
C ASP A 91 -5.32 15.96 -10.89
N SER A 92 -5.87 15.03 -11.66
CA SER A 92 -5.07 14.10 -12.48
C SER A 92 -5.50 14.08 -13.95
N ASN A 93 -6.50 14.87 -14.34
CA ASN A 93 -7.10 14.89 -15.68
C ASN A 93 -7.49 13.49 -16.20
N LEU A 94 -7.82 12.58 -15.27
CA LEU A 94 -8.24 11.21 -15.57
C LEU A 94 -9.76 11.11 -15.50
N VAL A 95 -10.37 10.72 -16.61
CA VAL A 95 -11.81 10.52 -16.73
C VAL A 95 -12.14 9.10 -16.28
N ILE A 96 -12.89 8.99 -15.20
CA ILE A 96 -13.43 7.72 -14.66
C ILE A 96 -14.91 7.89 -14.34
N THR A 97 -15.59 6.78 -14.11
CA THR A 97 -16.99 6.76 -13.68
C THR A 97 -17.12 6.19 -12.25
N ALA A 98 -18.24 6.44 -11.57
CA ALA A 98 -18.42 6.01 -10.19
C ALA A 98 -18.38 4.47 -10.02
N ASP A 99 -18.75 3.69 -11.03
CA ASP A 99 -18.68 2.22 -11.01
C ASP A 99 -17.24 1.69 -11.10
N GLN A 100 -16.28 2.53 -11.49
CA GLN A 100 -14.84 2.22 -11.46
C GLN A 100 -14.16 2.58 -10.12
N VAL A 101 -14.93 3.03 -9.13
CA VAL A 101 -14.44 3.43 -7.82
C VAL A 101 -14.84 2.42 -6.76
N LEU A 102 -13.86 1.91 -6.04
CA LEU A 102 -14.02 1.08 -4.84
C LEU A 102 -13.35 1.76 -3.65
N VAL A 103 -14.14 2.04 -2.60
CA VAL A 103 -13.63 2.61 -1.35
C VAL A 103 -13.22 1.48 -0.41
N THR A 104 -12.01 1.58 0.15
CA THR A 104 -11.42 0.57 1.02
C THR A 104 -11.00 1.14 2.37
N ASN A 105 -10.68 0.27 3.33
CA ASN A 105 -10.13 0.67 4.64
C ASN A 105 -8.63 0.99 4.52
N GLY A 106 -8.32 2.08 3.79
CA GLY A 106 -6.97 2.54 3.52
C GLY A 106 -6.29 1.85 2.35
N GLY A 107 -5.17 2.43 1.86
CA GLY A 107 -4.46 2.00 0.67
C GLY A 107 -3.89 0.58 0.73
N LYS A 108 -3.54 0.07 1.92
CA LYS A 108 -3.06 -1.32 2.05
C LYS A 108 -4.11 -2.34 1.63
N GLN A 109 -5.36 -2.11 1.99
CA GLN A 109 -6.45 -2.99 1.58
C GLN A 109 -6.64 -2.94 0.07
N SER A 110 -6.62 -1.75 -0.55
CA SER A 110 -6.72 -1.60 -2.01
C SER A 110 -5.63 -2.39 -2.72
N VAL A 111 -4.37 -2.20 -2.33
CA VAL A 111 -3.21 -2.87 -2.94
C VAL A 111 -3.34 -4.38 -2.83
N TYR A 112 -3.63 -4.90 -1.63
CA TYR A 112 -3.78 -6.35 -1.44
C TYR A 112 -4.95 -6.90 -2.26
N GLN A 113 -6.11 -6.27 -2.22
CA GLN A 113 -7.29 -6.74 -2.96
C GLN A 113 -7.08 -6.70 -4.48
N SER A 114 -6.36 -5.70 -5.00
CA SER A 114 -6.00 -5.65 -6.42
C SER A 114 -5.20 -6.89 -6.81
N PHE A 115 -4.13 -7.21 -6.07
CA PHE A 115 -3.34 -8.40 -6.37
C PHE A 115 -4.13 -9.70 -6.14
N ALA A 116 -4.88 -9.80 -5.05
CA ALA A 116 -5.70 -10.98 -4.76
C ALA A 116 -6.77 -11.24 -5.85
N SER A 117 -7.14 -10.22 -6.63
CA SER A 117 -8.13 -10.33 -7.70
C SER A 117 -7.54 -10.75 -9.05
N ILE A 118 -6.23 -10.54 -9.27
CA ILE A 118 -5.63 -10.74 -10.61
C ILE A 118 -4.46 -11.72 -10.62
N ILE A 119 -3.86 -12.05 -9.47
CA ILE A 119 -2.65 -12.87 -9.37
C ILE A 119 -3.00 -14.31 -9.02
N ASP A 120 -2.55 -15.23 -9.85
CA ASP A 120 -2.50 -16.65 -9.56
C ASP A 120 -1.13 -17.07 -9.00
N PRO A 121 -1.04 -18.23 -8.30
CA PRO A 121 0.23 -18.71 -7.78
C PRO A 121 1.31 -18.85 -8.87
N GLY A 122 2.41 -18.10 -8.70
CA GLY A 122 3.56 -18.09 -9.60
C GLY A 122 3.53 -17.01 -10.69
N ASP A 123 2.45 -16.22 -10.77
CA ASP A 123 2.45 -15.01 -11.60
C ASP A 123 3.46 -13.99 -11.10
N GLU A 124 4.07 -13.25 -12.01
CA GLU A 124 5.08 -12.26 -11.72
C GLU A 124 4.52 -10.83 -11.79
N VAL A 125 4.95 -10.01 -10.83
CA VAL A 125 4.66 -8.57 -10.80
C VAL A 125 5.97 -7.80 -10.87
N ILE A 126 6.16 -7.03 -11.93
CA ILE A 126 7.31 -6.13 -12.05
C ILE A 126 7.13 -4.98 -11.06
N LEU A 127 8.17 -4.72 -10.27
CA LEU A 127 8.15 -3.77 -9.18
C LEU A 127 9.41 -2.88 -9.23
N PRO A 128 9.32 -1.65 -9.76
CA PRO A 128 10.40 -0.67 -9.69
C PRO A 128 10.84 -0.40 -8.25
N SER A 129 12.14 -0.45 -8.00
CA SER A 129 12.75 -0.27 -6.68
C SER A 129 13.60 1.03 -6.67
N PRO A 130 13.64 1.80 -5.56
CA PRO A 130 13.03 1.54 -4.23
C PRO A 130 11.51 1.70 -4.21
N PHE A 131 10.84 0.90 -3.37
CA PHE A 131 9.38 0.87 -3.27
C PHE A 131 8.90 0.82 -1.81
N TRP A 132 7.62 1.07 -1.61
CA TRP A 132 6.98 0.87 -0.32
C TRP A 132 6.98 -0.61 0.07
N THR A 133 7.53 -0.92 1.24
CA THR A 133 7.74 -2.30 1.74
C THR A 133 6.48 -3.16 1.82
N THR A 134 5.30 -2.55 1.72
CA THR A 134 4.01 -3.25 1.67
C THR A 134 3.78 -3.98 0.34
N TYR A 135 4.33 -3.49 -0.77
CA TYR A 135 4.04 -4.04 -2.10
C TYR A 135 4.47 -5.50 -2.27
N PRO A 136 5.74 -5.87 -2.01
CA PRO A 136 6.16 -7.26 -2.17
C PRO A 136 5.41 -8.22 -1.23
N GLU A 137 5.06 -7.77 -0.02
CA GLU A 137 4.31 -8.60 0.91
C GLU A 137 2.87 -8.84 0.45
N CYS A 138 2.21 -7.84 -0.17
CA CYS A 138 0.89 -8.01 -0.77
C CYS A 138 0.93 -8.96 -1.98
N ILE A 139 1.93 -8.83 -2.85
CA ILE A 139 2.13 -9.72 -4.01
C ILE A 139 2.32 -11.16 -3.53
N LYS A 140 3.22 -11.37 -2.57
CA LYS A 140 3.51 -12.67 -1.99
C LYS A 140 2.30 -13.29 -1.29
N LEU A 141 1.53 -12.48 -0.56
CA LEU A 141 0.31 -12.94 0.11
C LEU A 141 -0.77 -13.37 -0.89
N ALA A 142 -0.82 -12.73 -2.07
CA ALA A 142 -1.68 -13.13 -3.18
C ALA A 142 -1.18 -14.40 -3.91
N GLY A 143 0.06 -14.84 -3.67
CA GLY A 143 0.68 -16.01 -4.31
C GLY A 143 1.62 -15.67 -5.45
N GLY A 144 1.81 -14.37 -5.75
CA GLY A 144 2.68 -13.89 -6.81
C GLY A 144 4.16 -13.80 -6.41
N VAL A 145 4.98 -13.49 -7.39
CA VAL A 145 6.42 -13.28 -7.30
C VAL A 145 6.74 -11.85 -7.69
N SER A 146 7.43 -11.11 -6.81
CA SER A 146 7.93 -9.77 -7.16
C SER A 146 9.18 -9.89 -8.01
N VAL A 147 9.19 -9.23 -9.17
CA VAL A 147 10.34 -9.06 -10.05
C VAL A 147 10.83 -7.63 -9.88
N GLU A 148 11.86 -7.45 -9.07
CA GLU A 148 12.38 -6.13 -8.74
C GLU A 148 13.25 -5.60 -9.88
N VAL A 149 13.01 -4.36 -10.27
CA VAL A 149 13.83 -3.61 -11.23
C VAL A 149 14.36 -2.38 -10.51
N PHE A 150 15.67 -2.35 -10.34
CA PHE A 150 16.35 -1.28 -9.58
C PHE A 150 17.04 -0.28 -10.50
N ASP A 151 16.91 0.98 -10.16
CA ASP A 151 17.81 2.03 -10.60
C ASP A 151 18.26 2.89 -9.41
N ASP A 152 19.40 3.57 -9.56
CA ASP A 152 20.04 4.30 -8.48
C ASP A 152 19.82 5.82 -8.55
N GLU A 153 20.51 6.56 -7.68
CA GLU A 153 20.41 8.00 -7.59
C GLU A 153 20.86 8.74 -8.85
N SER A 154 21.71 8.12 -9.69
CA SER A 154 22.19 8.72 -10.94
C SER A 154 21.07 8.89 -11.97
N GLN A 155 20.02 8.07 -11.85
CA GLN A 155 18.80 8.12 -12.65
C GLN A 155 17.59 8.62 -11.84
N ASN A 156 17.82 9.28 -10.70
CA ASN A 156 16.77 9.71 -9.78
C ASN A 156 15.83 8.57 -9.32
N TYR A 157 16.34 7.33 -9.26
CA TYR A 157 15.56 6.14 -8.94
C TYR A 157 14.39 5.88 -9.90
N LEU A 158 14.51 6.28 -11.16
CA LEU A 158 13.49 6.09 -12.20
C LEU A 158 13.96 5.01 -13.18
N VAL A 159 13.25 3.89 -13.20
CA VAL A 159 13.55 2.80 -14.14
C VAL A 159 13.09 3.17 -15.56
N THR A 160 13.84 2.71 -16.54
CA THR A 160 13.55 2.94 -17.96
C THR A 160 12.61 1.89 -18.52
N VAL A 161 11.98 2.20 -19.67
CA VAL A 161 11.16 1.23 -20.40
C VAL A 161 11.96 -0.01 -20.80
N ASP A 162 13.22 0.17 -21.21
CA ASP A 162 14.08 -0.95 -21.61
C ASP A 162 14.38 -1.89 -20.44
N GLN A 163 14.59 -1.35 -19.23
CA GLN A 163 14.77 -2.17 -18.03
C GLN A 163 13.49 -2.93 -17.66
N LEU A 164 12.32 -2.29 -17.80
CA LEU A 164 11.03 -2.94 -17.54
C LEU A 164 10.78 -4.06 -18.56
N GLU A 165 11.07 -3.81 -19.83
CA GLU A 165 10.90 -4.81 -20.91
C GLU A 165 11.88 -5.98 -20.74
N ALA A 166 13.12 -5.72 -20.33
CA ALA A 166 14.10 -6.76 -20.04
C ALA A 166 13.69 -7.66 -18.85
N ALA A 167 12.93 -7.12 -17.91
CA ALA A 167 12.41 -7.87 -16.76
C ALA A 167 11.13 -8.66 -17.06
N ARG A 168 10.48 -8.40 -18.20
CA ARG A 168 9.24 -9.04 -18.59
C ARG A 168 9.46 -10.49 -19.03
N THR A 169 8.61 -11.39 -18.53
CA THR A 169 8.56 -12.80 -18.89
C THR A 169 7.15 -13.23 -19.30
N PRO A 170 6.94 -14.42 -19.84
CA PRO A 170 5.59 -14.95 -20.07
C PRO A 170 4.72 -15.09 -18.81
N LYS A 171 5.33 -15.02 -17.61
CA LYS A 171 4.61 -15.06 -16.32
C LYS A 171 4.25 -13.68 -15.80
N THR A 172 4.75 -12.62 -16.43
CA THR A 172 4.47 -11.25 -15.98
C THR A 172 2.99 -10.93 -16.18
N LYS A 173 2.32 -10.69 -15.08
CA LYS A 173 0.88 -10.40 -15.01
C LYS A 173 0.60 -8.92 -14.82
N ALA A 174 1.46 -8.21 -14.08
CA ALA A 174 1.26 -6.82 -13.76
C ALA A 174 2.57 -6.05 -13.62
N LEU A 175 2.50 -4.74 -13.78
CA LEU A 175 3.49 -3.76 -13.36
C LEU A 175 2.86 -2.91 -12.27
N LEU A 176 3.54 -2.76 -11.14
CA LEU A 176 3.15 -1.81 -10.10
C LEU A 176 4.20 -0.73 -9.98
N PHE A 177 3.80 0.52 -10.16
CA PHE A 177 4.65 1.66 -9.86
C PHE A 177 3.88 2.72 -9.05
N CYS A 178 4.61 3.60 -8.38
CA CYS A 178 4.06 4.70 -7.60
C CYS A 178 4.72 6.01 -8.03
N SER A 179 3.91 6.99 -8.44
CA SER A 179 4.41 8.32 -8.82
C SER A 179 3.51 9.41 -8.23
N PRO A 180 4.02 10.32 -7.38
CA PRO A 180 5.38 10.32 -6.80
C PRO A 180 5.71 9.05 -6.03
N SER A 181 6.97 8.59 -6.12
CA SER A 181 7.39 7.34 -5.49
C SER A 181 7.39 7.43 -3.96
N ASN A 182 6.96 6.37 -3.31
CA ASN A 182 7.23 6.11 -1.91
C ASN A 182 8.29 4.99 -1.84
N PRO A 183 9.58 5.27 -1.39
CA PRO A 183 9.94 6.36 -0.48
C PRO A 183 10.70 7.54 -1.11
N THR A 184 11.10 7.51 -2.38
CA THR A 184 12.09 8.46 -2.92
C THR A 184 11.54 9.85 -3.24
N GLY A 185 10.23 9.97 -3.49
CA GLY A 185 9.60 11.20 -3.97
C GLY A 185 9.79 11.45 -5.48
N SER A 186 10.49 10.56 -6.20
CA SER A 186 10.73 10.69 -7.63
C SER A 186 9.42 10.59 -8.42
N VAL A 187 9.35 11.30 -9.54
CA VAL A 187 8.16 11.41 -10.40
C VAL A 187 8.52 10.95 -11.80
N TYR A 188 7.73 10.02 -12.34
CA TYR A 188 7.79 9.57 -13.72
C TYR A 188 7.12 10.55 -14.67
#